data_d5c44eb81bf4a99aaf3e819df36ecdac
#
_entry.id   d5c44eb81bf4a99aaf3e819df36ecdac
#
_cell.length_a   1.000
_cell.length_b   1.000
_cell.length_c   1.000
_cell.angle_alpha   90.00
_cell.angle_beta   90.00
_cell.angle_gamma   90.00
#
_symmetry.space_group_name_H-M   'P 1'
#
loop_
_entity.id
_entity.type
_entity.pdbx_description
1 polymer ?
#
loop_
_entity_poly.entity_id
_entity_poly.type
_entity_poly.pdbx_seq_one_letter_code
_entity_poly.pdbx_strand_id
1 'polypeptide(L)'
;KPFSVTDAVIRPQDGHMYVTIGGRGGQSALYRITYQGAESTAPAGWFEATPEQKLRRELEALRDVAPSAAALDKAWPHLGHPDRWVRYAARIAVEHQPVDAWRSRVKADANLDLALNAALALARSGGAQDLAAIVAAADSAANTKDLRLRQDRLRVFHVAFARHGKPDAATVARLGKESAGRIPSGDNALDRLLAQLALYLGEPSAPGRVLQAMKIAQPSPAVVADPEILARHPGYAKAAANAMAVTPSSTRIGLAVYLSRATVGWTPELRKQFFGFLDELALAQGGNSLKGFVRNIRKETLAAMPEAERAGFEPIAPAVKVVPLPAAEGPGRLWTHAEALKAWDDAKAKKSFDFENGQKMFAAALCSQCHRLGDNG
;
A
#
# COMPACT_ATOMS: atom_id res chain seq x y z
N LYS A 1 -6.58 -25.97 -7.90
CA LYS A 1 -5.69 -24.85 -7.52
C LYS A 1 -6.50 -23.56 -7.63
N PRO A 2 -6.29 -22.54 -6.78
CA PRO A 2 -6.99 -21.27 -6.89
C PRO A 2 -6.69 -20.60 -8.23
N PHE A 3 -7.73 -20.03 -8.85
CA PHE A 3 -7.65 -19.29 -10.10
C PHE A 3 -7.29 -17.83 -9.78
N SER A 4 -6.00 -17.57 -9.57
CA SER A 4 -5.50 -16.25 -9.19
C SER A 4 -5.44 -15.32 -10.41
N VAL A 5 -6.57 -14.67 -10.72
CA VAL A 5 -6.64 -13.70 -11.82
C VAL A 5 -5.72 -12.52 -11.51
N THR A 6 -4.83 -12.20 -12.45
CA THR A 6 -3.95 -11.04 -12.38
C THR A 6 -4.40 -9.92 -13.31
N ASP A 7 -5.03 -10.27 -14.43
CA ASP A 7 -5.62 -9.30 -15.36
C ASP A 7 -6.66 -9.97 -16.26
N ALA A 8 -7.56 -9.18 -16.84
CA ALA A 8 -8.56 -9.62 -17.80
C ALA A 8 -8.86 -8.52 -18.83
N VAL A 9 -8.95 -8.91 -20.10
CA VAL A 9 -9.24 -7.98 -21.20
C VAL A 9 -10.20 -8.61 -22.21
N ILE A 10 -11.16 -7.84 -22.68
CA ILE A 10 -11.94 -8.21 -23.87
C ILE A 10 -11.16 -7.78 -25.11
N ARG A 11 -10.77 -8.75 -25.92
CA ARG A 11 -10.01 -8.47 -27.14
C ARG A 11 -10.95 -7.93 -28.23
N PRO A 12 -10.73 -6.70 -28.76
CA PRO A 12 -11.67 -6.13 -29.73
C PRO A 12 -11.77 -6.90 -31.04
N GLN A 13 -10.72 -7.66 -31.43
CA GLN A 13 -10.65 -8.36 -32.71
C GLN A 13 -11.54 -9.61 -32.78
N ASP A 14 -11.83 -10.23 -31.66
CA ASP A 14 -12.60 -11.49 -31.62
C ASP A 14 -13.71 -11.51 -30.54
N GLY A 15 -13.80 -10.45 -29.71
CA GLY A 15 -14.81 -10.32 -28.67
C GLY A 15 -14.65 -11.29 -27.49
N HIS A 16 -13.56 -12.07 -27.46
CA HIS A 16 -13.34 -13.03 -26.36
C HIS A 16 -12.65 -12.38 -25.18
N MET A 17 -12.91 -12.90 -23.98
CA MET A 17 -12.21 -12.50 -22.78
C MET A 17 -10.90 -13.30 -22.64
N TYR A 18 -9.79 -12.60 -22.50
CA TYR A 18 -8.49 -13.18 -22.18
C TYR A 18 -8.14 -12.87 -20.73
N VAL A 19 -7.80 -13.92 -19.99
CA VAL A 19 -7.54 -13.83 -18.55
C VAL A 19 -6.18 -14.40 -18.26
N THR A 20 -5.33 -13.61 -17.62
CA THR A 20 -4.05 -14.07 -17.09
C THR A 20 -4.21 -14.49 -15.64
N ILE A 21 -3.57 -15.59 -15.29
CA ILE A 21 -3.47 -16.03 -13.90
C ILE A 21 -1.99 -16.14 -13.52
N GLY A 22 -1.69 -15.95 -12.25
CA GLY A 22 -0.32 -16.06 -11.75
C GLY A 22 -0.22 -15.74 -10.27
N GLY A 23 0.98 -15.91 -9.76
CA GLY A 23 1.31 -15.62 -8.38
C GLY A 23 2.66 -16.22 -7.99
N ARG A 24 3.30 -15.71 -6.96
CA ARG A 24 4.58 -16.24 -6.49
C ARG A 24 4.44 -17.71 -6.08
N GLY A 25 5.26 -18.57 -6.67
CA GLY A 25 5.23 -20.01 -6.43
C GLY A 25 4.03 -20.73 -7.08
N GLY A 26 3.28 -20.06 -7.94
CA GLY A 26 2.17 -20.61 -8.70
C GLY A 26 2.48 -20.68 -10.20
N GLN A 27 1.83 -21.63 -10.89
CA GLN A 27 1.91 -21.71 -12.34
C GLN A 27 1.12 -20.55 -12.96
N SER A 28 1.73 -19.80 -13.86
CA SER A 28 1.05 -18.78 -14.67
C SER A 28 0.39 -19.39 -15.90
N ALA A 29 -0.71 -18.81 -16.36
CA ALA A 29 -1.37 -19.21 -17.59
C ALA A 29 -2.17 -18.05 -18.20
N LEU A 30 -2.42 -18.15 -19.51
CA LEU A 30 -3.34 -17.31 -20.25
C LEU A 30 -4.52 -18.16 -20.70
N TYR A 31 -5.72 -17.75 -20.33
CA TYR A 31 -6.97 -18.40 -20.74
C TYR A 31 -7.74 -17.53 -21.70
N ARG A 32 -8.34 -18.16 -22.72
CA ARG A 32 -9.38 -17.57 -23.55
C ARG A 32 -10.72 -18.08 -23.06
N ILE A 33 -11.59 -17.17 -22.65
CA ILE A 33 -12.96 -17.47 -22.23
C ILE A 33 -13.90 -17.02 -23.34
N THR A 34 -14.72 -17.97 -23.80
CA THR A 34 -15.70 -17.76 -24.86
C THR A 34 -17.08 -17.93 -24.28
N TYR A 35 -17.97 -16.97 -24.50
CA TYR A 35 -19.36 -17.09 -24.12
C TYR A 35 -20.10 -18.00 -25.10
N GLN A 36 -20.90 -18.94 -24.60
CA GLN A 36 -21.66 -19.91 -25.40
C GLN A 36 -23.20 -19.72 -25.28
N GLY A 37 -23.64 -18.70 -24.53
CA GLY A 37 -25.04 -18.35 -24.35
C GLY A 37 -25.63 -17.60 -25.55
N ALA A 38 -26.93 -17.33 -25.49
CA ALA A 38 -27.68 -16.60 -26.51
C ALA A 38 -27.78 -15.08 -26.22
N GLU A 39 -27.43 -14.65 -25.00
CA GLU A 39 -27.51 -13.25 -24.61
C GLU A 39 -26.43 -12.41 -25.32
N SER A 40 -26.75 -11.13 -25.52
CA SER A 40 -25.83 -10.21 -26.14
C SER A 40 -24.56 -10.00 -25.29
N THR A 41 -23.40 -10.15 -25.92
CA THR A 41 -22.09 -9.77 -25.35
C THR A 41 -21.68 -8.34 -25.72
N ALA A 42 -22.55 -7.56 -26.35
CA ALA A 42 -22.29 -6.15 -26.62
C ALA A 42 -22.07 -5.39 -25.30
N PRO A 43 -21.26 -4.32 -25.30
CA PRO A 43 -21.07 -3.49 -24.13
C PRO A 43 -22.43 -3.06 -23.56
N ALA A 44 -22.63 -3.30 -22.26
CA ALA A 44 -23.83 -2.81 -21.57
C ALA A 44 -23.90 -1.29 -21.68
N GLY A 45 -25.11 -0.77 -21.88
CA GLY A 45 -25.32 0.69 -21.81
C GLY A 45 -24.88 1.23 -20.46
N TRP A 46 -24.37 2.45 -20.43
CA TRP A 46 -24.02 3.13 -19.19
C TRP A 46 -25.30 3.40 -18.41
N PHE A 47 -25.29 3.06 -17.11
CA PHE A 47 -26.33 3.49 -16.20
C PHE A 47 -26.36 5.04 -16.13
N GLU A 48 -27.53 5.61 -15.87
CA GLU A 48 -27.62 7.04 -15.63
C GLU A 48 -26.75 7.41 -14.43
N ALA A 49 -25.87 8.38 -14.62
CA ALA A 49 -24.95 8.80 -13.56
C ALA A 49 -25.71 9.47 -12.42
N THR A 50 -25.41 9.07 -11.17
CA THR A 50 -25.95 9.74 -9.98
C THR A 50 -25.45 11.20 -9.89
N PRO A 51 -26.13 12.06 -9.09
CA PRO A 51 -25.66 13.43 -8.89
C PRO A 51 -24.20 13.49 -8.43
N GLU A 52 -23.77 12.59 -7.53
CA GLU A 52 -22.40 12.52 -7.02
C GLU A 52 -21.41 12.12 -8.12
N GLN A 53 -21.79 11.21 -9.01
CA GLN A 53 -20.96 10.82 -10.15
C GLN A 53 -20.83 11.96 -11.18
N LYS A 54 -21.90 12.72 -11.42
CA LYS A 54 -21.87 13.92 -12.28
C LYS A 54 -20.95 14.96 -11.68
N LEU A 55 -21.15 15.32 -10.39
CA LEU A 55 -20.32 16.26 -9.66
C LEU A 55 -18.84 15.84 -9.65
N ARG A 56 -18.55 14.54 -9.41
CA ARG A 56 -17.19 14.02 -9.45
C ARG A 56 -16.53 14.27 -10.81
N ARG A 57 -17.23 13.98 -11.91
CA ARG A 57 -16.71 14.24 -13.27
C ARG A 57 -16.45 15.72 -13.55
N GLU A 58 -17.32 16.59 -13.05
CA GLU A 58 -17.12 18.04 -13.15
C GLU A 58 -15.87 18.50 -12.40
N LEU A 59 -15.63 17.97 -11.19
CA LEU A 59 -14.43 18.26 -10.41
C LEU A 59 -13.17 17.67 -11.07
N GLU A 60 -13.25 16.45 -11.61
CA GLU A 60 -12.17 15.84 -12.36
C GLU A 60 -11.76 16.65 -13.60
N ALA A 61 -12.73 17.24 -14.30
CA ALA A 61 -12.47 18.09 -15.48
C ALA A 61 -11.72 19.40 -15.14
N LEU A 62 -11.74 19.86 -13.88
CA LEU A 62 -10.97 21.03 -13.44
C LEU A 62 -9.44 20.83 -13.53
N ARG A 63 -8.96 19.60 -13.74
CA ARG A 63 -7.55 19.30 -13.94
C ARG A 63 -7.10 19.50 -15.39
N ASP A 64 -8.06 19.46 -16.31
CA ASP A 64 -7.79 19.52 -17.76
C ASP A 64 -7.83 20.95 -18.27
N VAL A 65 -8.11 21.93 -17.40
CA VAL A 65 -8.12 23.36 -17.71
C VAL A 65 -7.03 24.10 -16.93
N ALA A 66 -6.66 25.27 -17.43
CA ALA A 66 -5.68 26.12 -16.75
C ALA A 66 -6.13 26.48 -15.32
N PRO A 67 -5.22 26.57 -14.35
CA PRO A 67 -5.51 27.00 -13.00
C PRO A 67 -6.24 28.34 -12.96
N SER A 68 -7.28 28.47 -12.11
CA SER A 68 -8.07 29.69 -11.95
C SER A 68 -8.74 29.79 -10.59
N ALA A 69 -9.01 31.02 -10.14
CA ALA A 69 -9.76 31.25 -8.90
C ALA A 69 -11.16 30.60 -8.96
N ALA A 70 -11.83 30.62 -10.10
CA ALA A 70 -13.15 30.03 -10.29
C ALA A 70 -13.10 28.48 -10.11
N ALA A 71 -12.06 27.81 -10.65
CA ALA A 71 -11.86 26.39 -10.45
C ALA A 71 -11.62 26.05 -8.97
N LEU A 72 -10.82 26.86 -8.28
CA LEU A 72 -10.56 26.72 -6.85
C LEU A 72 -11.86 26.91 -6.03
N ASP A 73 -12.61 27.96 -6.29
CA ASP A 73 -13.85 28.28 -5.55
C ASP A 73 -14.94 27.20 -5.79
N LYS A 74 -14.97 26.63 -6.99
CA LYS A 74 -15.84 25.48 -7.28
C LYS A 74 -15.42 24.23 -6.52
N ALA A 75 -14.12 23.92 -6.43
CA ALA A 75 -13.64 22.70 -5.81
C ALA A 75 -13.64 22.74 -4.28
N TRP A 76 -13.32 23.90 -3.68
CA TRP A 76 -13.07 24.05 -2.24
C TRP A 76 -14.18 23.54 -1.33
N PRO A 77 -15.47 23.88 -1.53
CA PRO A 77 -16.56 23.40 -0.66
C PRO A 77 -16.69 21.88 -0.65
N HIS A 78 -16.31 21.23 -1.74
CA HIS A 78 -16.44 19.78 -1.89
C HIS A 78 -15.33 18.98 -1.21
N LEU A 79 -14.33 19.61 -0.60
CA LEU A 79 -13.35 18.96 0.29
C LEU A 79 -14.04 18.35 1.52
N GLY A 80 -15.20 18.87 1.93
CA GLY A 80 -16.02 18.38 3.04
C GLY A 80 -17.24 17.55 2.61
N HIS A 81 -17.34 17.12 1.35
CA HIS A 81 -18.50 16.39 0.83
C HIS A 81 -18.65 15.02 1.50
N PRO A 82 -19.88 14.52 1.80
CA PRO A 82 -20.08 13.20 2.41
C PRO A 82 -19.55 12.04 1.56
N ASP A 83 -19.65 12.11 0.22
CA ASP A 83 -19.09 11.08 -0.67
C ASP A 83 -17.56 11.21 -0.76
N ARG A 84 -16.85 10.09 -0.49
CA ARG A 84 -15.39 10.04 -0.49
C ARG A 84 -14.74 10.31 -1.85
N TRP A 85 -15.41 9.92 -2.92
CA TRP A 85 -14.86 10.07 -4.27
C TRP A 85 -14.99 11.50 -4.76
N VAL A 86 -16.07 12.20 -4.34
CA VAL A 86 -16.24 13.65 -4.56
C VAL A 86 -15.17 14.41 -3.78
N ARG A 87 -14.95 14.09 -2.48
CA ARG A 87 -13.84 14.70 -1.71
C ARG A 87 -12.48 14.49 -2.37
N TYR A 88 -12.22 13.27 -2.87
CA TYR A 88 -10.97 12.95 -3.55
C TYR A 88 -10.79 13.80 -4.83
N ALA A 89 -11.81 13.87 -5.70
CA ALA A 89 -11.78 14.68 -6.92
C ALA A 89 -11.58 16.17 -6.61
N ALA A 90 -12.31 16.70 -5.61
CA ALA A 90 -12.16 18.07 -5.13
C ALA A 90 -10.73 18.36 -4.65
N ARG A 91 -10.15 17.46 -3.85
CA ARG A 91 -8.77 17.61 -3.35
C ARG A 91 -7.76 17.64 -4.48
N ILE A 92 -7.87 16.75 -5.46
CA ILE A 92 -6.97 16.76 -6.62
C ILE A 92 -7.15 18.04 -7.45
N ALA A 93 -8.38 18.53 -7.62
CA ALA A 93 -8.63 19.81 -8.31
C ALA A 93 -8.00 20.99 -7.57
N VAL A 94 -8.03 21.02 -6.22
CA VAL A 94 -7.34 22.02 -5.40
C VAL A 94 -5.83 21.88 -5.50
N GLU A 95 -5.27 20.67 -5.43
CA GLU A 95 -3.83 20.40 -5.58
C GLU A 95 -3.30 20.85 -6.95
N HIS A 96 -4.15 20.88 -7.99
CA HIS A 96 -3.81 21.38 -9.32
C HIS A 96 -3.65 22.91 -9.37
N GLN A 97 -4.21 23.65 -8.43
CA GLN A 97 -4.09 25.11 -8.37
C GLN A 97 -2.76 25.54 -7.72
N PRO A 98 -2.20 26.70 -8.07
CA PRO A 98 -1.02 27.24 -7.39
C PRO A 98 -1.25 27.33 -5.88
N VAL A 99 -0.34 26.78 -5.09
CA VAL A 99 -0.48 26.68 -3.63
C VAL A 99 -0.72 28.04 -2.97
N ASP A 100 -0.04 29.08 -3.46
CA ASP A 100 -0.17 30.45 -2.93
C ASP A 100 -1.59 31.03 -3.04
N ALA A 101 -2.39 30.51 -3.98
CA ALA A 101 -3.78 30.94 -4.14
C ALA A 101 -4.72 30.41 -3.05
N TRP A 102 -4.33 29.34 -2.34
CA TRP A 102 -5.22 28.67 -1.40
C TRP A 102 -4.61 28.28 -0.04
N ARG A 103 -3.28 28.36 0.16
CA ARG A 103 -2.65 27.96 1.43
C ARG A 103 -3.25 28.67 2.64
N SER A 104 -3.63 29.95 2.50
CA SER A 104 -4.25 30.73 3.57
C SER A 104 -5.67 30.30 3.94
N ARG A 105 -6.33 29.51 3.08
CA ARG A 105 -7.65 28.91 3.37
C ARG A 105 -7.55 27.69 4.28
N VAL A 106 -6.35 27.09 4.44
CA VAL A 106 -6.14 25.89 5.29
C VAL A 106 -6.10 26.31 6.74
N LYS A 107 -7.14 25.96 7.48
CA LYS A 107 -7.32 26.29 8.90
C LYS A 107 -8.24 25.28 9.57
N ALA A 108 -8.37 25.37 10.89
CA ALA A 108 -9.38 24.63 11.64
C ALA A 108 -10.79 24.93 11.12
N ASP A 109 -11.61 23.91 11.00
CA ASP A 109 -12.98 24.01 10.52
C ASP A 109 -13.91 23.08 11.29
N ALA A 110 -15.19 23.46 11.42
CA ALA A 110 -16.21 22.62 12.02
C ALA A 110 -16.54 21.39 11.16
N ASN A 111 -16.42 21.52 9.82
CA ASN A 111 -16.45 20.38 8.93
C ASN A 111 -15.08 19.70 8.92
N LEU A 112 -14.96 18.62 9.70
CA LEU A 112 -13.71 17.90 9.88
C LEU A 112 -13.18 17.26 8.57
N ASP A 113 -14.06 16.84 7.68
CA ASP A 113 -13.66 16.34 6.36
C ASP A 113 -13.01 17.44 5.53
N LEU A 114 -13.56 18.66 5.54
CA LEU A 114 -12.96 19.80 4.85
C LEU A 114 -11.59 20.12 5.43
N ALA A 115 -11.47 20.27 6.75
CA ALA A 115 -10.22 20.58 7.42
C ALA A 115 -9.12 19.55 7.10
N LEU A 116 -9.45 18.25 7.20
CA LEU A 116 -8.50 17.17 6.95
C LEU A 116 -8.10 17.06 5.47
N ASN A 117 -9.03 17.22 4.53
CA ASN A 117 -8.69 17.18 3.10
C ASN A 117 -7.90 18.42 2.65
N ALA A 118 -8.21 19.60 3.19
CA ALA A 118 -7.42 20.80 2.95
C ALA A 118 -6.00 20.67 3.52
N ALA A 119 -5.87 20.17 4.76
CA ALA A 119 -4.57 19.88 5.38
C ALA A 119 -3.78 18.84 4.58
N LEU A 120 -4.44 17.78 4.09
CA LEU A 120 -3.78 16.77 3.25
C LEU A 120 -3.32 17.34 1.92
N ALA A 121 -4.15 18.18 1.26
CA ALA A 121 -3.75 18.87 0.04
C ALA A 121 -2.49 19.73 0.28
N LEU A 122 -2.46 20.49 1.37
CA LEU A 122 -1.31 21.35 1.71
C LEU A 122 -0.08 20.50 2.08
N ALA A 123 -0.25 19.38 2.78
CA ALA A 123 0.82 18.44 3.06
C ALA A 123 1.43 17.83 1.78
N ARG A 124 0.66 17.70 0.70
CA ARG A 124 1.10 17.14 -0.58
C ARG A 124 1.72 18.17 -1.52
N SER A 125 1.22 19.39 -1.51
CA SER A 125 1.57 20.42 -2.51
C SER A 125 2.36 21.60 -1.92
N GLY A 126 2.31 21.79 -0.60
CA GLY A 126 3.03 22.86 0.12
C GLY A 126 4.48 22.53 0.46
N GLY A 127 5.03 23.23 1.44
CA GLY A 127 6.39 23.09 1.90
C GLY A 127 6.50 23.03 3.43
N ALA A 128 7.73 22.98 3.94
CA ALA A 128 7.99 22.91 5.38
C ALA A 128 7.42 24.09 6.17
N GLN A 129 7.33 25.27 5.56
CA GLN A 129 6.72 26.47 6.15
C GLN A 129 5.23 26.32 6.45
N ASP A 130 4.57 25.34 5.82
CA ASP A 130 3.13 25.10 5.97
C ASP A 130 2.80 24.13 7.13
N LEU A 131 3.83 23.50 7.75
CA LEU A 131 3.62 22.47 8.77
C LEU A 131 2.73 22.94 9.93
N ALA A 132 2.89 24.17 10.41
CA ALA A 132 2.07 24.72 11.50
C ALA A 132 0.58 24.79 11.11
N ALA A 133 0.28 25.27 9.90
CA ALA A 133 -1.09 25.35 9.39
C ALA A 133 -1.70 23.95 9.17
N ILE A 134 -0.91 23.02 8.65
CA ILE A 134 -1.33 21.60 8.46
C ILE A 134 -1.70 20.97 9.80
N VAL A 135 -0.84 21.15 10.82
CA VAL A 135 -1.07 20.60 12.17
C VAL A 135 -2.31 21.22 12.79
N ALA A 136 -2.45 22.55 12.73
CA ALA A 136 -3.61 23.25 13.28
C ALA A 136 -4.92 22.81 12.64
N ALA A 137 -4.96 22.68 11.32
CA ALA A 137 -6.14 22.19 10.61
C ALA A 137 -6.48 20.74 10.97
N ALA A 138 -5.46 19.85 11.02
CA ALA A 138 -5.66 18.45 11.38
C ALA A 138 -6.10 18.27 12.85
N ASP A 139 -5.69 19.17 13.75
CA ASP A 139 -6.08 19.14 15.15
C ASP A 139 -7.57 19.46 15.39
N SER A 140 -8.31 19.95 14.38
CA SER A 140 -9.79 20.02 14.43
C SER A 140 -10.41 18.65 14.75
N ALA A 141 -9.78 17.56 14.29
CA ALA A 141 -10.24 16.19 14.53
C ALA A 141 -9.60 15.51 15.75
N ALA A 142 -8.88 16.24 16.62
CA ALA A 142 -8.14 15.65 17.74
C ALA A 142 -9.05 14.89 18.73
N ASN A 143 -10.25 15.38 18.97
CA ASN A 143 -11.20 14.85 19.97
C ASN A 143 -12.38 14.08 19.35
N THR A 144 -12.36 13.82 18.05
CA THR A 144 -13.44 13.07 17.40
C THR A 144 -13.47 11.61 17.88
N LYS A 145 -14.68 11.05 17.99
CA LYS A 145 -14.90 9.62 18.25
C LYS A 145 -15.00 8.82 16.96
N ASP A 146 -15.18 9.48 15.81
CA ASP A 146 -15.23 8.81 14.51
C ASP A 146 -13.87 8.20 14.15
N LEU A 147 -13.84 6.88 14.01
CA LEU A 147 -12.63 6.11 13.76
C LEU A 147 -11.96 6.52 12.43
N ARG A 148 -12.75 6.76 11.39
CA ARG A 148 -12.25 7.18 10.08
C ARG A 148 -11.54 8.53 10.17
N LEU A 149 -12.17 9.52 10.80
CA LEU A 149 -11.58 10.86 10.96
C LEU A 149 -10.31 10.83 11.83
N ARG A 150 -10.27 9.96 12.86
CA ARG A 150 -9.03 9.74 13.64
C ARG A 150 -7.91 9.17 12.77
N GLN A 151 -8.20 8.20 11.91
CA GLN A 151 -7.23 7.64 10.98
C GLN A 151 -6.80 8.67 9.94
N ASP A 152 -7.73 9.44 9.37
CA ASP A 152 -7.46 10.48 8.39
C ASP A 152 -6.55 11.58 8.98
N ARG A 153 -6.78 12.01 10.22
CA ARG A 153 -5.89 12.94 10.94
C ARG A 153 -4.46 12.42 11.01
N LEU A 154 -4.26 11.17 11.41
CA LEU A 154 -2.93 10.57 11.49
C LEU A 154 -2.29 10.46 10.10
N ARG A 155 -3.07 10.13 9.05
CA ARG A 155 -2.58 10.11 7.67
C ARG A 155 -2.10 11.47 7.20
N VAL A 156 -2.77 12.57 7.57
CA VAL A 156 -2.28 13.93 7.30
C VAL A 156 -0.89 14.12 7.91
N PHE A 157 -0.69 13.78 9.18
CA PHE A 157 0.63 13.89 9.83
C PHE A 157 1.69 13.02 9.17
N HIS A 158 1.36 11.76 8.84
CA HIS A 158 2.30 10.88 8.14
C HIS A 158 2.77 11.48 6.81
N VAL A 159 1.85 12.02 6.00
CA VAL A 159 2.19 12.63 4.72
C VAL A 159 3.01 13.90 4.93
N ALA A 160 2.57 14.79 5.83
CA ALA A 160 3.25 16.04 6.11
C ALA A 160 4.68 15.83 6.59
N PHE A 161 4.86 14.95 7.58
CA PHE A 161 6.18 14.74 8.19
C PHE A 161 7.12 13.91 7.31
N ALA A 162 6.60 13.00 6.50
CA ALA A 162 7.40 12.29 5.51
C ALA A 162 7.94 13.21 4.41
N ARG A 163 7.19 14.26 4.04
CA ARG A 163 7.57 15.18 2.97
C ARG A 163 8.37 16.38 3.45
N HIS A 164 8.07 16.87 4.64
CA HIS A 164 8.57 18.17 5.12
C HIS A 164 9.40 18.08 6.40
N GLY A 165 9.58 16.86 6.94
CA GLY A 165 10.30 16.65 8.19
C GLY A 165 9.42 16.84 9.43
N LYS A 166 10.06 16.78 10.61
CA LYS A 166 9.37 16.95 11.89
C LYS A 166 8.95 18.41 12.09
N PRO A 167 7.80 18.66 12.76
CA PRO A 167 7.40 20.01 13.18
C PRO A 167 8.31 20.51 14.32
N ASP A 168 7.96 21.64 14.92
CA ASP A 168 8.66 22.19 16.09
C ASP A 168 8.68 21.20 17.27
N ALA A 169 9.63 21.37 18.19
CA ALA A 169 9.88 20.47 19.31
C ALA A 169 8.66 20.31 20.24
N ALA A 170 7.88 21.35 20.46
CA ALA A 170 6.69 21.29 21.30
C ALA A 170 5.59 20.43 20.66
N THR A 171 5.37 20.60 19.36
CA THR A 171 4.46 19.78 18.57
C THR A 171 4.91 18.32 18.50
N VAL A 172 6.22 18.06 18.33
CA VAL A 172 6.80 16.71 18.37
C VAL A 172 6.50 16.03 19.70
N ALA A 173 6.78 16.69 20.83
CA ALA A 173 6.54 16.14 22.16
C ALA A 173 5.05 15.88 22.42
N ARG A 174 4.18 16.84 22.06
CA ARG A 174 2.72 16.71 22.22
C ARG A 174 2.15 15.55 21.41
N LEU A 175 2.43 15.50 20.11
CA LEU A 175 1.89 14.47 19.22
C LEU A 175 2.47 13.09 19.52
N GLY A 176 3.76 13.02 19.89
CA GLY A 176 4.40 11.77 20.33
C GLY A 176 3.71 11.17 21.55
N LYS A 177 3.58 11.98 22.62
CA LYS A 177 2.90 11.58 23.87
C LYS A 177 1.42 11.21 23.63
N GLU A 178 0.71 12.04 22.85
CA GLU A 178 -0.70 11.76 22.49
C GLU A 178 -0.84 10.44 21.76
N SER A 179 0.01 10.19 20.76
CA SER A 179 -0.06 8.97 19.96
C SER A 179 0.29 7.74 20.76
N ALA A 180 1.38 7.75 21.52
CA ALA A 180 1.78 6.63 22.37
C ALA A 180 0.75 6.36 23.48
N GLY A 181 0.18 7.40 24.09
CA GLY A 181 -0.82 7.29 25.15
C GLY A 181 -2.13 6.63 24.72
N ARG A 182 -2.41 6.61 23.41
CA ARG A 182 -3.60 5.97 22.81
C ARG A 182 -3.35 4.53 22.36
N ILE A 183 -2.13 4.01 22.49
CA ILE A 183 -1.78 2.60 22.15
C ILE A 183 -1.81 1.76 23.45
N PRO A 184 -2.51 0.62 23.46
CA PRO A 184 -3.37 0.08 22.40
C PRO A 184 -4.74 0.77 22.35
N SER A 185 -5.26 1.00 21.15
CA SER A 185 -6.54 1.67 20.91
C SER A 185 -7.74 0.71 20.85
N GLY A 186 -7.47 -0.57 20.69
CA GLY A 186 -8.47 -1.61 20.40
C GLY A 186 -8.80 -1.78 18.91
N ASP A 187 -8.24 -0.93 18.02
CA ASP A 187 -8.36 -1.06 16.57
C ASP A 187 -6.97 -1.25 15.93
N ASN A 188 -6.78 -2.35 15.23
CA ASN A 188 -5.50 -2.73 14.63
C ASN A 188 -4.97 -1.69 13.62
N ALA A 189 -5.86 -1.08 12.83
CA ALA A 189 -5.47 -0.10 11.81
C ALA A 189 -5.06 1.22 12.46
N LEU A 190 -5.81 1.64 13.49
CA LEU A 190 -5.49 2.83 14.27
C LEU A 190 -4.18 2.64 15.04
N ASP A 191 -3.97 1.48 15.68
CA ASP A 191 -2.74 1.17 16.40
C ASP A 191 -1.50 1.24 15.50
N ARG A 192 -1.61 0.76 14.26
CA ARG A 192 -0.51 0.88 13.28
C ARG A 192 -0.18 2.33 12.94
N LEU A 193 -1.20 3.18 12.75
CA LEU A 193 -0.98 4.60 12.45
C LEU A 193 -0.40 5.34 13.66
N LEU A 194 -0.93 5.09 14.86
CA LEU A 194 -0.42 5.67 16.11
C LEU A 194 1.03 5.26 16.38
N ALA A 195 1.34 3.96 16.22
CA ALA A 195 2.67 3.41 16.41
C ALA A 195 3.69 4.04 15.45
N GLN A 196 3.35 4.11 14.17
CA GLN A 196 4.21 4.74 13.16
C GLN A 196 4.53 6.20 13.54
N LEU A 197 3.52 6.97 13.97
CA LEU A 197 3.73 8.38 14.34
C LEU A 197 4.56 8.49 15.63
N ALA A 198 4.19 7.80 16.70
CA ALA A 198 4.87 7.88 17.99
C ALA A 198 6.36 7.47 17.89
N LEU A 199 6.65 6.38 17.18
CA LEU A 199 8.02 5.89 16.97
C LEU A 199 8.83 6.85 16.09
N TYR A 200 8.23 7.41 15.02
CA TYR A 200 8.90 8.39 14.16
C TYR A 200 9.25 9.68 14.93
N LEU A 201 8.33 10.14 15.78
CA LEU A 201 8.56 11.33 16.59
C LEU A 201 9.60 11.09 17.71
N GLY A 202 9.88 9.85 18.04
CA GLY A 202 10.88 9.48 19.05
C GLY A 202 10.32 9.50 20.47
N GLU A 203 9.03 9.20 20.66
CA GLU A 203 8.41 9.12 22.00
C GLU A 203 8.96 7.93 22.78
N PRO A 204 9.61 8.14 23.95
CA PRO A 204 10.29 7.07 24.67
C PRO A 204 9.37 5.93 25.16
N SER A 205 8.11 6.21 25.43
CA SER A 205 7.16 5.19 25.85
C SER A 205 6.62 4.31 24.72
N ALA A 206 6.86 4.72 23.45
CA ALA A 206 6.27 4.09 22.29
C ALA A 206 6.66 2.61 22.09
N PRO A 207 7.94 2.18 22.22
CA PRO A 207 8.28 0.77 22.01
C PRO A 207 7.53 -0.16 22.96
N GLY A 208 7.43 0.17 24.24
CA GLY A 208 6.69 -0.62 25.22
C GLY A 208 5.20 -0.71 24.90
N ARG A 209 4.58 0.42 24.52
CA ARG A 209 3.17 0.48 24.13
C ARG A 209 2.88 -0.33 22.87
N VAL A 210 3.76 -0.24 21.87
CA VAL A 210 3.62 -1.00 20.62
C VAL A 210 3.76 -2.50 20.86
N LEU A 211 4.72 -2.94 21.69
CA LEU A 211 4.85 -4.35 22.09
C LEU A 211 3.62 -4.84 22.84
N GLN A 212 3.00 -4.01 23.68
CA GLN A 212 1.73 -4.34 24.31
C GLN A 212 0.61 -4.52 23.28
N ALA A 213 0.48 -3.60 22.32
CA ALA A 213 -0.50 -3.73 21.21
C ALA A 213 -0.26 -5.00 20.40
N MET A 214 0.99 -5.39 20.13
CA MET A 214 1.31 -6.65 19.43
C MET A 214 0.82 -7.90 20.17
N LYS A 215 0.81 -7.89 21.52
CA LYS A 215 0.32 -9.03 22.33
C LYS A 215 -1.18 -9.23 22.22
N ILE A 216 -1.94 -8.14 22.12
CA ILE A 216 -3.41 -8.15 22.09
C ILE A 216 -4.00 -7.95 20.71
N ALA A 217 -3.16 -7.75 19.69
CA ALA A 217 -3.61 -7.54 18.30
C ALA A 217 -4.53 -8.68 17.86
N GLN A 218 -5.74 -8.31 17.46
CA GLN A 218 -6.69 -9.27 16.92
C GLN A 218 -6.12 -9.92 15.66
N PRO A 219 -6.41 -11.19 15.41
CA PRO A 219 -6.12 -11.80 14.13
C PRO A 219 -6.70 -10.91 13.01
N SER A 220 -5.99 -10.81 11.89
CA SER A 220 -6.61 -10.17 10.72
C SER A 220 -7.93 -10.87 10.44
N PRO A 221 -9.05 -10.13 10.22
CA PRO A 221 -10.29 -10.78 9.88
C PRO A 221 -10.01 -11.70 8.69
N ALA A 222 -10.35 -12.97 8.85
CA ALA A 222 -10.31 -13.89 7.73
C ALA A 222 -11.08 -13.21 6.61
N VAL A 223 -10.50 -13.13 5.42
CA VAL A 223 -11.28 -12.80 4.23
C VAL A 223 -12.30 -13.93 4.13
N VAL A 224 -13.48 -13.68 4.69
CA VAL A 224 -14.59 -14.65 4.60
C VAL A 224 -14.97 -14.62 3.14
N ALA A 225 -14.40 -15.53 2.35
CA ALA A 225 -14.93 -15.78 1.04
C ALA A 225 -16.40 -16.14 1.24
N ASP A 226 -17.25 -15.60 0.37
CA ASP A 226 -18.68 -15.84 0.38
C ASP A 226 -18.95 -17.35 0.66
N PRO A 227 -19.74 -17.70 1.67
CA PRO A 227 -20.03 -19.08 2.02
C PRO A 227 -20.54 -19.91 0.82
N GLU A 228 -21.26 -19.27 -0.11
CA GLU A 228 -21.74 -19.93 -1.33
C GLU A 228 -20.57 -20.27 -2.28
N ILE A 229 -19.57 -19.36 -2.41
CA ILE A 229 -18.36 -19.62 -3.20
C ILE A 229 -17.53 -20.75 -2.57
N LEU A 230 -17.42 -20.76 -1.25
CA LEU A 230 -16.72 -21.82 -0.51
C LEU A 230 -17.43 -23.17 -0.65
N ALA A 231 -18.76 -23.20 -0.64
CA ALA A 231 -19.54 -24.42 -0.83
C ALA A 231 -19.38 -25.00 -2.26
N ARG A 232 -19.22 -24.14 -3.27
CA ARG A 232 -18.97 -24.59 -4.66
C ARG A 232 -17.59 -25.22 -4.84
N HIS A 233 -16.62 -24.88 -3.98
CA HIS A 233 -15.22 -25.35 -4.07
C HIS A 233 -14.67 -25.80 -2.71
N PRO A 234 -15.11 -26.94 -2.15
CA PRO A 234 -14.71 -27.38 -0.81
C PRO A 234 -13.19 -27.56 -0.65
N GLY A 235 -12.49 -28.00 -1.69
CA GLY A 235 -11.04 -28.13 -1.68
C GLY A 235 -10.32 -26.80 -1.54
N TYR A 236 -10.83 -25.75 -2.19
CA TYR A 236 -10.32 -24.40 -2.05
C TYR A 236 -10.62 -23.83 -0.67
N ALA A 237 -11.82 -24.02 -0.17
CA ALA A 237 -12.22 -23.59 1.17
C ALA A 237 -11.28 -24.15 2.25
N LYS A 238 -11.00 -25.46 2.17
CA LYS A 238 -10.06 -26.14 3.10
C LYS A 238 -8.63 -25.61 2.98
N ALA A 239 -8.13 -25.42 1.75
CA ALA A 239 -6.80 -24.87 1.52
C ALA A 239 -6.67 -23.41 2.02
N ALA A 240 -7.69 -22.59 1.78
CA ALA A 240 -7.74 -21.21 2.27
C ALA A 240 -7.80 -21.16 3.80
N ALA A 241 -8.64 -21.97 4.44
CA ALA A 241 -8.74 -22.05 5.90
C ALA A 241 -7.41 -22.49 6.52
N ASN A 242 -6.76 -23.51 5.98
CA ASN A 242 -5.45 -23.96 6.45
C ASN A 242 -4.37 -22.88 6.28
N ALA A 243 -4.33 -22.17 5.15
CA ALA A 243 -3.41 -21.07 4.94
C ALA A 243 -3.63 -19.93 5.93
N MET A 244 -4.88 -19.59 6.22
CA MET A 244 -5.23 -18.56 7.20
C MET A 244 -4.84 -18.95 8.63
N ALA A 245 -5.05 -20.20 9.01
CA ALA A 245 -4.75 -20.69 10.37
C ALA A 245 -3.26 -20.61 10.72
N VAL A 246 -2.37 -20.69 9.73
CA VAL A 246 -0.91 -20.69 9.93
C VAL A 246 -0.25 -19.38 9.54
N THR A 247 -0.98 -18.43 8.97
CA THR A 247 -0.43 -17.13 8.56
C THR A 247 -0.31 -16.21 9.77
N PRO A 248 0.88 -15.69 10.07
CA PRO A 248 1.07 -14.75 11.17
C PRO A 248 0.24 -13.48 10.98
N SER A 249 -0.18 -12.84 12.08
CA SER A 249 -0.93 -11.59 12.06
C SER A 249 -0.18 -10.49 11.29
N SER A 250 -0.80 -10.00 10.22
CA SER A 250 -0.26 -8.89 9.43
C SER A 250 -0.10 -7.60 10.24
N THR A 251 -0.93 -7.41 11.26
CA THR A 251 -0.82 -6.30 12.22
C THR A 251 0.45 -6.41 13.03
N ARG A 252 0.73 -7.58 13.63
CA ARG A 252 1.94 -7.81 14.43
C ARG A 252 3.20 -7.61 13.58
N ILE A 253 3.22 -8.12 12.34
CA ILE A 253 4.34 -7.92 11.40
C ILE A 253 4.50 -6.43 11.06
N GLY A 254 3.42 -5.72 10.76
CA GLY A 254 3.46 -4.30 10.46
C GLY A 254 4.00 -3.45 11.60
N LEU A 255 3.60 -3.75 12.84
CA LEU A 255 4.11 -3.10 14.05
C LEU A 255 5.61 -3.42 14.26
N ALA A 256 6.04 -4.65 13.98
CA ALA A 256 7.45 -5.03 14.05
C ALA A 256 8.33 -4.26 13.04
N VAL A 257 7.82 -3.98 11.83
CA VAL A 257 8.52 -3.13 10.85
C VAL A 257 8.74 -1.71 11.38
N TYR A 258 7.78 -1.14 12.11
CA TYR A 258 7.97 0.19 12.71
C TYR A 258 8.96 0.15 13.88
N LEU A 259 8.85 -0.87 14.75
CA LEU A 259 9.77 -1.08 15.86
C LEU A 259 11.21 -1.28 15.42
N SER A 260 11.46 -1.93 14.26
CA SER A 260 12.83 -2.17 13.78
C SER A 260 13.63 -0.90 13.54
N ARG A 261 12.95 0.23 13.38
CA ARG A 261 13.56 1.55 13.12
C ARG A 261 13.57 2.48 14.34
N ALA A 262 13.02 2.02 15.46
CA ALA A 262 12.98 2.81 16.68
C ALA A 262 14.36 2.83 17.34
N THR A 263 14.84 4.04 17.66
CA THR A 263 16.16 4.27 18.27
C THR A 263 16.09 4.69 19.75
N VAL A 264 14.92 5.10 20.24
CA VAL A 264 14.70 5.57 21.61
C VAL A 264 13.66 4.71 22.33
N GLY A 265 13.72 4.73 23.69
CA GLY A 265 12.74 4.07 24.54
C GLY A 265 12.91 2.57 24.70
N TRP A 266 14.00 2.01 24.26
CA TRP A 266 14.34 0.62 24.46
C TRP A 266 14.95 0.36 25.85
N THR A 267 14.50 -0.72 26.49
CA THR A 267 15.16 -1.35 27.62
C THR A 267 15.63 -2.76 27.23
N PRO A 268 16.55 -3.39 27.96
CA PRO A 268 16.97 -4.77 27.70
C PRO A 268 15.78 -5.74 27.63
N GLU A 269 14.77 -5.56 28.50
CA GLU A 269 13.57 -6.40 28.56
C GLU A 269 12.69 -6.22 27.31
N LEU A 270 12.49 -4.97 26.84
CA LEU A 270 11.73 -4.69 25.64
C LEU A 270 12.43 -5.25 24.40
N ARG A 271 13.77 -5.15 24.33
CA ARG A 271 14.55 -5.76 23.26
C ARG A 271 14.39 -7.28 23.26
N LYS A 272 14.54 -7.92 24.44
CA LYS A 272 14.35 -9.37 24.58
C LYS A 272 12.95 -9.81 24.12
N GLN A 273 11.92 -9.08 24.49
CA GLN A 273 10.54 -9.35 24.04
C GLN A 273 10.41 -9.24 22.52
N PHE A 274 10.99 -8.19 21.93
CA PHE A 274 10.91 -7.97 20.48
C PHE A 274 11.67 -9.04 19.69
N PHE A 275 12.88 -9.37 20.09
CA PHE A 275 13.65 -10.42 19.41
C PHE A 275 13.03 -11.81 19.62
N GLY A 276 12.46 -12.10 20.78
CA GLY A 276 11.68 -13.32 21.01
C GLY A 276 10.48 -13.44 20.06
N PHE A 277 9.79 -12.33 19.78
CA PHE A 277 8.75 -12.30 18.74
C PHE A 277 9.33 -12.57 17.33
N LEU A 278 10.50 -12.04 16.99
CA LEU A 278 11.13 -12.31 15.70
C LEU A 278 11.57 -13.77 15.57
N ASP A 279 11.99 -14.41 16.65
CA ASP A 279 12.33 -15.84 16.67
C ASP A 279 11.07 -16.70 16.46
N GLU A 280 9.98 -16.40 17.17
CA GLU A 280 8.65 -17.01 16.95
C GLU A 280 8.22 -16.89 15.49
N LEU A 281 8.35 -15.68 14.92
CA LEU A 281 7.96 -15.40 13.55
C LEU A 281 8.84 -16.10 12.50
N ALA A 282 10.13 -16.31 12.79
CA ALA A 282 11.06 -17.04 11.92
C ALA A 282 10.68 -18.52 11.75
N LEU A 283 10.04 -19.11 12.77
CA LEU A 283 9.53 -20.48 12.77
C LEU A 283 8.13 -20.60 12.16
N ALA A 284 7.42 -19.49 12.00
CA ALA A 284 6.05 -19.49 11.50
C ALA A 284 5.99 -19.91 10.03
N GLN A 285 4.89 -20.57 9.67
CA GLN A 285 4.57 -20.84 8.28
C GLN A 285 3.93 -19.60 7.64
N GLY A 286 4.20 -19.37 6.37
CA GLY A 286 3.66 -18.21 5.65
C GLY A 286 4.06 -18.25 4.18
N GLY A 287 3.71 -17.19 3.45
CA GLY A 287 4.08 -17.05 2.04
C GLY A 287 5.61 -17.00 1.84
N ASN A 288 6.05 -17.28 0.62
CA ASN A 288 7.47 -17.39 0.24
C ASN A 288 8.34 -16.20 0.66
N SER A 289 7.74 -15.02 0.84
CA SER A 289 8.46 -13.79 1.23
C SER A 289 8.62 -13.64 2.76
N LEU A 290 7.87 -14.38 3.59
CA LEU A 290 7.84 -14.17 5.05
C LEU A 290 9.23 -14.27 5.67
N LYS A 291 9.98 -15.33 5.37
CA LYS A 291 11.32 -15.52 5.92
C LYS A 291 12.30 -14.40 5.54
N GLY A 292 12.18 -13.90 4.32
CA GLY A 292 12.94 -12.72 3.88
C GLY A 292 12.57 -11.46 4.64
N PHE A 293 11.28 -11.23 4.89
CA PHE A 293 10.78 -10.12 5.68
C PHE A 293 11.30 -10.15 7.12
N VAL A 294 11.19 -11.29 7.80
CA VAL A 294 11.66 -11.46 9.18
C VAL A 294 13.16 -11.19 9.29
N ARG A 295 13.96 -11.74 8.35
CA ARG A 295 15.40 -11.48 8.28
C ARG A 295 15.72 -10.00 8.12
N ASN A 296 14.98 -9.28 7.24
CA ASN A 296 15.19 -7.85 7.03
C ASN A 296 14.82 -7.04 8.27
N ILE A 297 13.70 -7.34 8.93
CA ILE A 297 13.29 -6.69 10.18
C ILE A 297 14.39 -6.86 11.24
N ARG A 298 14.91 -8.08 11.43
CA ARG A 298 16.00 -8.34 12.37
C ARG A 298 17.27 -7.56 12.01
N LYS A 299 17.67 -7.58 10.73
CA LYS A 299 18.83 -6.84 10.23
C LYS A 299 18.72 -5.33 10.50
N GLU A 300 17.56 -4.73 10.17
CA GLU A 300 17.30 -3.31 10.43
C GLU A 300 17.32 -3.00 11.92
N THR A 301 16.74 -3.87 12.76
CA THR A 301 16.77 -3.71 14.22
C THR A 301 18.20 -3.72 14.76
N LEU A 302 19.02 -4.70 14.38
CA LEU A 302 20.42 -4.78 14.81
C LEU A 302 21.22 -3.57 14.34
N ALA A 303 20.99 -3.09 13.12
CA ALA A 303 21.66 -1.91 12.59
C ALA A 303 21.31 -0.63 13.38
N ALA A 304 20.07 -0.53 13.88
CA ALA A 304 19.60 0.60 14.69
C ALA A 304 20.02 0.52 16.17
N MET A 305 20.58 -0.63 16.62
CA MET A 305 21.02 -0.80 18.01
C MET A 305 22.47 -0.32 18.21
N PRO A 306 22.80 0.19 19.43
CA PRO A 306 24.18 0.35 19.84
C PRO A 306 24.96 -0.97 19.73
N GLU A 307 26.18 -0.93 19.24
CA GLU A 307 27.00 -2.14 18.99
C GLU A 307 27.15 -3.01 20.25
N ALA A 308 27.38 -2.40 21.40
CA ALA A 308 27.53 -3.09 22.67
C ALA A 308 26.29 -3.90 23.11
N GLU A 309 25.11 -3.57 22.59
CA GLU A 309 23.86 -4.25 22.93
C GLU A 309 23.46 -5.36 21.93
N ARG A 310 24.21 -5.53 20.83
CA ARG A 310 23.87 -6.54 19.78
C ARG A 310 24.18 -7.96 20.17
N ALA A 311 25.16 -8.15 21.05
CA ALA A 311 25.56 -9.48 21.49
C ALA A 311 24.38 -10.26 22.05
N GLY A 312 24.17 -11.49 21.57
CA GLY A 312 23.05 -12.37 21.96
C GLY A 312 21.77 -12.21 21.12
N PHE A 313 21.70 -11.23 20.21
CA PHE A 313 20.56 -11.07 19.29
C PHE A 313 20.90 -11.43 17.83
N GLU A 314 22.11 -11.90 17.60
CA GLU A 314 22.54 -12.43 16.30
C GLU A 314 21.67 -13.61 15.86
N PRO A 315 21.38 -13.77 14.55
CA PRO A 315 20.51 -14.84 14.09
C PRO A 315 21.16 -16.21 14.31
N ILE A 316 20.43 -17.10 14.96
CA ILE A 316 20.86 -18.50 15.16
C ILE A 316 20.70 -19.34 13.89
N ALA A 317 19.94 -18.87 12.90
CA ALA A 317 19.66 -19.64 11.70
C ALA A 317 20.80 -19.55 10.65
N PRO A 318 21.16 -20.68 10.01
CA PRO A 318 22.15 -20.68 8.95
C PRO A 318 21.74 -19.73 7.83
N ALA A 319 22.71 -18.99 7.30
CA ALA A 319 22.51 -18.11 6.16
C ALA A 319 21.92 -18.93 5.00
N VAL A 320 20.78 -18.51 4.47
CA VAL A 320 20.23 -19.10 3.24
C VAL A 320 21.28 -18.91 2.16
N LYS A 321 21.79 -20.01 1.62
CA LYS A 321 22.75 -19.98 0.52
C LYS A 321 22.06 -19.33 -0.67
N VAL A 322 22.36 -18.06 -0.92
CA VAL A 322 21.86 -17.38 -2.13
C VAL A 322 22.62 -17.99 -3.30
N VAL A 323 21.91 -18.79 -4.09
CA VAL A 323 22.44 -19.25 -5.39
C VAL A 323 22.32 -18.04 -6.32
N PRO A 324 23.43 -17.49 -6.83
CA PRO A 324 23.36 -16.39 -7.77
C PRO A 324 22.62 -16.84 -9.03
N LEU A 325 21.74 -15.96 -9.55
CA LEU A 325 21.12 -16.21 -10.84
C LEU A 325 22.23 -16.25 -11.93
N PRO A 326 22.12 -17.15 -12.92
CA PRO A 326 23.01 -17.14 -14.06
C PRO A 326 22.96 -15.79 -14.77
N ALA A 327 24.05 -15.39 -15.41
CA ALA A 327 24.07 -14.18 -16.22
C ALA A 327 23.13 -14.34 -17.41
N ALA A 328 22.47 -13.24 -17.81
CA ALA A 328 21.65 -13.24 -19.03
C ALA A 328 22.54 -13.46 -20.25
N GLU A 329 22.10 -14.34 -21.16
CA GLU A 329 22.79 -14.58 -22.42
C GLU A 329 22.39 -13.57 -23.48
N GLY A 330 23.37 -13.06 -24.24
CA GLY A 330 23.18 -12.20 -25.38
C GLY A 330 23.52 -10.73 -25.14
N PRO A 331 23.58 -9.93 -26.22
CA PRO A 331 23.91 -8.52 -26.13
C PRO A 331 22.70 -7.73 -25.62
N GLY A 332 22.69 -7.50 -24.32
CA GLY A 332 21.73 -6.59 -23.71
C GLY A 332 22.01 -5.14 -24.11
N ARG A 333 20.95 -4.33 -24.32
CA ARG A 333 21.05 -2.87 -24.46
C ARG A 333 19.96 -2.18 -23.66
N LEU A 334 20.21 -0.95 -23.29
CA LEU A 334 19.17 -0.10 -22.74
C LEU A 334 18.24 0.36 -23.86
N TRP A 335 16.95 0.09 -23.69
CA TRP A 335 15.92 0.54 -24.60
C TRP A 335 15.30 1.83 -24.07
N THR A 336 15.19 2.83 -24.89
CA THR A 336 14.30 3.96 -24.59
C THR A 336 12.85 3.55 -24.82
N HIS A 337 11.92 4.28 -24.19
CA HIS A 337 10.48 4.04 -24.40
C HIS A 337 10.09 4.16 -25.89
N ALA A 338 10.61 5.17 -26.58
CA ALA A 338 10.34 5.39 -28.00
C ALA A 338 10.84 4.24 -28.88
N GLU A 339 12.04 3.72 -28.63
CA GLU A 339 12.57 2.57 -29.37
C GLU A 339 11.77 1.30 -29.14
N ALA A 340 11.32 1.07 -27.89
CA ALA A 340 10.49 -0.09 -27.55
C ALA A 340 9.12 -0.03 -28.26
N LEU A 341 8.48 1.15 -28.28
CA LEU A 341 7.23 1.37 -29.01
C LEU A 341 7.42 1.19 -30.52
N LYS A 342 8.47 1.75 -31.09
CA LYS A 342 8.76 1.59 -32.51
C LYS A 342 8.99 0.11 -32.88
N ALA A 343 9.77 -0.62 -32.08
CA ALA A 343 10.00 -2.04 -32.31
C ALA A 343 8.71 -2.87 -32.23
N TRP A 344 7.80 -2.50 -31.32
CA TRP A 344 6.48 -3.11 -31.20
C TRP A 344 5.62 -2.84 -32.45
N ASP A 345 5.56 -1.60 -32.91
CA ASP A 345 4.78 -1.22 -34.08
C ASP A 345 5.33 -1.88 -35.35
N ASP A 346 6.66 -1.94 -35.50
CA ASP A 346 7.33 -2.63 -36.61
C ASP A 346 7.00 -4.14 -36.61
N ALA A 347 7.01 -4.79 -35.45
CA ALA A 347 6.66 -6.20 -35.31
C ALA A 347 5.17 -6.47 -35.62
N LYS A 348 4.29 -5.58 -35.16
CA LYS A 348 2.85 -5.64 -35.42
C LYS A 348 2.52 -5.47 -36.91
N ALA A 349 3.22 -4.58 -37.60
CA ALA A 349 3.05 -4.34 -39.05
C ALA A 349 3.45 -5.57 -39.88
N LYS A 350 4.46 -6.31 -39.48
CA LYS A 350 4.93 -7.52 -40.17
C LYS A 350 3.98 -8.70 -40.10
N LYS A 351 2.99 -8.71 -39.17
CA LYS A 351 2.00 -9.78 -38.95
C LYS A 351 2.60 -11.20 -38.78
N SER A 352 3.89 -11.33 -38.61
CA SER A 352 4.58 -12.59 -38.38
C SER A 352 5.27 -12.58 -37.04
N PHE A 353 4.98 -13.57 -36.21
CA PHE A 353 5.65 -13.78 -34.96
C PHE A 353 6.48 -15.07 -35.08
N ASP A 354 7.77 -14.94 -34.80
CA ASP A 354 8.67 -16.06 -34.71
C ASP A 354 8.62 -16.65 -33.30
N PHE A 355 7.88 -17.74 -33.14
CA PHE A 355 7.67 -18.40 -31.85
C PHE A 355 8.97 -19.00 -31.32
N GLU A 356 9.80 -19.61 -32.18
CA GLU A 356 11.07 -20.22 -31.77
C GLU A 356 12.06 -19.17 -31.28
N ASN A 357 12.16 -18.05 -31.99
CA ASN A 357 12.98 -16.93 -31.56
C ASN A 357 12.45 -16.32 -30.27
N GLY A 358 11.12 -16.18 -30.11
CA GLY A 358 10.50 -15.72 -28.89
C GLY A 358 10.84 -16.62 -27.68
N GLN A 359 10.86 -17.92 -27.87
CA GLN A 359 11.23 -18.91 -26.87
C GLN A 359 12.71 -18.79 -26.47
N LYS A 360 13.60 -18.60 -27.45
CA LYS A 360 15.04 -18.34 -27.21
C LYS A 360 15.24 -17.04 -26.41
N MET A 361 14.52 -15.97 -26.77
CA MET A 361 14.61 -14.70 -26.06
C MET A 361 14.05 -14.80 -24.62
N PHE A 362 12.99 -15.58 -24.41
CA PHE A 362 12.43 -15.83 -23.09
C PHE A 362 13.44 -16.51 -22.16
N ALA A 363 14.22 -17.47 -22.68
CA ALA A 363 15.29 -18.11 -21.94
C ALA A 363 16.49 -17.17 -21.73
N ALA A 364 16.95 -16.49 -22.81
CA ALA A 364 18.10 -15.58 -22.76
C ALA A 364 17.90 -14.40 -21.82
N ALA A 365 16.66 -13.88 -21.71
CA ALA A 365 16.29 -12.83 -20.77
C ALA A 365 16.02 -13.33 -19.35
N LEU A 366 16.33 -14.61 -19.06
CA LEU A 366 16.10 -15.28 -17.77
C LEU A 366 14.62 -15.32 -17.31
N CYS A 367 13.66 -15.07 -18.20
CA CYS A 367 12.24 -15.11 -17.87
C CYS A 367 11.81 -16.51 -17.39
N SER A 368 12.42 -17.57 -17.94
CA SER A 368 12.20 -18.97 -17.56
C SER A 368 12.60 -19.31 -16.11
N GLN A 369 13.41 -18.48 -15.46
CA GLN A 369 13.80 -18.69 -14.05
C GLN A 369 12.62 -18.45 -13.08
N CYS A 370 11.63 -17.67 -13.50
CA CYS A 370 10.46 -17.32 -12.68
C CYS A 370 9.13 -17.68 -13.36
N HIS A 371 9.12 -17.77 -14.69
CA HIS A 371 7.92 -18.01 -15.48
C HIS A 371 8.04 -19.30 -16.29
N ARG A 372 6.94 -20.04 -16.40
CA ARG A 372 6.82 -21.21 -17.26
C ARG A 372 5.93 -20.90 -18.46
N LEU A 373 6.43 -21.18 -19.65
CA LEU A 373 5.67 -21.05 -20.89
C LEU A 373 5.63 -22.42 -21.60
N GLY A 374 4.49 -23.10 -21.59
CA GLY A 374 4.36 -24.49 -22.03
C GLY A 374 5.23 -25.40 -21.17
N ASP A 375 6.13 -26.15 -21.81
CA ASP A 375 7.08 -27.07 -21.13
C ASP A 375 8.41 -26.41 -20.77
N ASN A 376 8.58 -25.12 -21.04
CA ASN A 376 9.79 -24.35 -20.76
C ASN A 376 9.63 -23.47 -19.52
N GLY A 377 10.59 -23.57 -18.56
CA GLY A 377 10.63 -22.80 -17.31
C GLY A 377 10.46 -23.63 -16.06
#